data_711910c0b7e334466c6149b60f8a4de0
#
_entry.id   711910c0b7e334466c6149b60f8a4de0
#
_cell.length_a   1.000
_cell.length_b   1.000
_cell.length_c   1.000
_cell.angle_alpha   90.00
_cell.angle_beta   90.00
_cell.angle_gamma   90.00
#
_symmetry.space_group_name_H-M   'P 1'
#
loop_
_entity.id
_entity.type
_entity.pdbx_description
1 polymer ?
#
loop_
_entity_poly.entity_id
_entity_poly.type
_entity_poly.pdbx_seq_one_letter_code
_entity_poly.pdbx_strand_id
1 'polypeptide(L)'
;MKSTLKSLLIASVSALLTVLIYDRLSEGKTTRSAIEKPSLIPTAYSFNNNPIAGEMTDFTIAAEKTVNAVVHVKNTSIQKNNLPNWFKNYYGRDYDDKRIGTGSGVIVSPDGLIITNYHVIENASEIEVTTNKNKTYTATIVGSDPATDLAILKIEADQVLPFIPFGDSNSARIGEWVLAVGNPLNLNSTVTAGIISAKSRDLNDRDGKNQSFIQTDAAVNMGNSGGALVNTRGELIGINSAITSFTGGYLGYSFAVPSNIVRKVFEDLIEFGNVQKGLLGVTGEGLNTDLAERYEIEDTQGFLIGEVIKGLGAADAGLQNGDIIKRVDGVKINTYADLTGYLSTKRPGQKVEVTFNREGTEKTAWVTLKKNNTTQFLGMYLKNLDPKDKETFDLDEGVLIQDMRNDMLFRYGIETGNVILEINGEKIKDIDQIEAIDLDSLTSILFLKPNGERERIVFR
;
A
#
# COMPACT_ATOMS: atom_id res chain seq x y z
N MET A 1 4.31 6.69 -103.73
CA MET A 1 3.08 6.73 -102.91
C MET A 1 2.52 5.37 -102.48
N LYS A 2 2.50 4.29 -103.28
CA LYS A 2 1.95 2.98 -102.91
C LYS A 2 2.81 2.21 -101.86
N SER A 3 4.11 2.48 -101.80
CA SER A 3 5.05 1.81 -100.81
C SER A 3 4.92 2.44 -99.45
N THR A 4 4.86 3.73 -99.30
CA THR A 4 4.73 4.45 -98.03
C THR A 4 3.42 4.17 -97.30
N LEU A 5 2.33 4.00 -98.11
CA LEU A 5 1.03 3.65 -97.53
C LEU A 5 1.00 2.23 -96.96
N LYS A 6 1.67 1.29 -97.61
CA LYS A 6 1.82 -0.09 -97.08
C LYS A 6 2.65 -0.14 -95.80
N SER A 7 3.72 0.65 -95.73
CA SER A 7 4.53 0.69 -94.48
C SER A 7 3.78 1.33 -93.32
N LEU A 8 2.97 2.37 -93.61
CA LEU A 8 2.12 2.99 -92.56
C LEU A 8 1.04 2.04 -92.08
N LEU A 9 0.43 1.26 -92.93
CA LEU A 9 -0.60 0.30 -92.60
C LEU A 9 0.00 -0.87 -91.76
N ILE A 10 1.18 -1.36 -92.11
CA ILE A 10 1.88 -2.40 -91.32
C ILE A 10 2.27 -1.88 -89.97
N ALA A 11 2.75 -0.64 -89.82
CA ALA A 11 3.10 -0.03 -88.57
C ALA A 11 1.88 0.13 -87.64
N SER A 12 0.74 0.61 -88.24
CA SER A 12 -0.50 0.74 -87.45
C SER A 12 -1.09 -0.57 -87.01
N VAL A 13 -1.05 -1.61 -87.81
CA VAL A 13 -1.52 -2.96 -87.46
C VAL A 13 -0.59 -3.57 -86.39
N SER A 14 0.72 -3.40 -86.49
CA SER A 14 1.69 -3.86 -85.51
C SER A 14 1.48 -3.15 -84.17
N ALA A 15 1.28 -1.84 -84.18
CA ALA A 15 1.00 -1.09 -82.94
C ALA A 15 -0.29 -1.55 -82.26
N LEU A 16 -1.36 -1.79 -83.04
CA LEU A 16 -2.65 -2.26 -82.56
C LEU A 16 -2.52 -3.69 -81.91
N LEU A 17 -1.80 -4.56 -82.61
CA LEU A 17 -1.51 -5.93 -82.11
C LEU A 17 -0.69 -5.91 -80.80
N THR A 18 0.25 -5.00 -80.73
CA THR A 18 1.08 -4.87 -79.47
C THR A 18 0.23 -4.40 -78.32
N VAL A 19 -0.66 -3.45 -78.49
CA VAL A 19 -1.57 -2.98 -77.48
C VAL A 19 -2.55 -4.05 -77.06
N LEU A 20 -3.12 -4.82 -77.98
CA LEU A 20 -4.03 -5.93 -77.66
C LEU A 20 -3.32 -7.10 -76.91
N ILE A 21 -2.10 -7.38 -77.27
CA ILE A 21 -1.28 -8.40 -76.57
C ILE A 21 -0.93 -7.88 -75.21
N TYR A 22 -0.56 -6.63 -75.04
CA TYR A 22 -0.27 -6.02 -73.76
C TYR A 22 -1.50 -6.03 -72.83
N ASP A 23 -2.66 -5.69 -73.33
CA ASP A 23 -3.92 -5.68 -72.58
C ASP A 23 -4.30 -7.09 -72.13
N ARG A 24 -4.17 -8.09 -73.01
CA ARG A 24 -4.38 -9.51 -72.61
C ARG A 24 -3.34 -10.08 -71.68
N LEU A 25 -2.09 -9.63 -71.69
CA LEU A 25 -1.03 -10.03 -70.78
C LEU A 25 -1.11 -9.28 -69.45
N SER A 26 -1.68 -8.08 -69.45
CA SER A 26 -1.88 -7.31 -68.19
C SER A 26 -3.14 -7.72 -67.43
N GLU A 27 -4.19 -8.25 -68.11
CA GLU A 27 -5.36 -8.81 -67.41
C GLU A 27 -5.04 -10.07 -66.58
N GLY A 28 -3.91 -10.75 -66.85
CA GLY A 28 -3.48 -11.94 -66.08
C GLY A 28 -2.65 -11.67 -64.83
N LYS A 29 -2.29 -10.42 -64.49
CA LYS A 29 -1.41 -10.09 -63.34
C LYS A 29 -1.94 -9.05 -62.36
N THR A 30 -3.20 -8.67 -62.43
CA THR A 30 -3.84 -7.95 -61.33
C THR A 30 -4.62 -8.93 -60.46
N THR A 31 -3.89 -9.83 -59.77
CA THR A 31 -4.30 -10.22 -58.42
C THR A 31 -4.12 -8.94 -57.59
N ARG A 32 -5.07 -8.02 -57.69
CA ARG A 32 -5.32 -7.12 -56.61
C ARG A 32 -5.60 -8.02 -55.43
N SER A 33 -4.59 -8.22 -54.54
CA SER A 33 -4.86 -8.43 -53.14
C SER A 33 -5.95 -7.45 -52.79
N ALA A 34 -7.15 -7.91 -52.58
CA ALA A 34 -8.13 -7.15 -51.88
C ALA A 34 -7.45 -6.76 -50.57
N ILE A 35 -6.92 -5.55 -50.50
CA ILE A 35 -6.72 -4.87 -49.26
C ILE A 35 -8.11 -4.96 -48.64
N GLU A 36 -8.34 -5.93 -47.73
CA GLU A 36 -9.46 -5.91 -46.83
C GLU A 36 -9.44 -4.48 -46.29
N LYS A 37 -10.44 -3.70 -46.73
CA LYS A 37 -10.69 -2.40 -46.10
C LYS A 37 -10.72 -2.75 -44.62
N PRO A 38 -9.86 -2.11 -43.78
CA PRO A 38 -9.97 -2.32 -42.34
C PRO A 38 -11.44 -2.15 -42.03
N SER A 39 -12.05 -3.17 -41.45
CA SER A 39 -13.43 -3.10 -41.01
C SER A 39 -13.49 -1.82 -40.20
N LEU A 40 -14.24 -0.83 -40.66
CA LEU A 40 -14.48 0.38 -39.92
C LEU A 40 -15.06 -0.13 -38.61
N ILE A 41 -14.25 -0.13 -37.56
CA ILE A 41 -14.74 -0.34 -36.21
C ILE A 41 -15.82 0.73 -36.06
N PRO A 42 -17.09 0.35 -35.90
CA PRO A 42 -18.13 1.35 -35.76
C PRO A 42 -17.76 2.22 -34.56
N THR A 43 -17.37 3.44 -34.83
CA THR A 43 -16.99 4.44 -33.83
C THR A 43 -18.19 4.95 -33.04
N ALA A 44 -19.39 4.45 -33.37
CA ALA A 44 -20.59 4.65 -32.57
C ALA A 44 -21.20 3.29 -32.26
N TYR A 45 -20.89 2.75 -31.08
CA TYR A 45 -21.88 1.93 -30.39
C TYR A 45 -23.05 2.88 -30.10
N SER A 46 -24.13 2.76 -30.86
CA SER A 46 -25.43 3.26 -30.42
C SER A 46 -25.80 2.44 -29.19
N PHE A 47 -25.35 2.91 -28.04
CA PHE A 47 -26.09 2.56 -26.85
C PHE A 47 -27.45 3.18 -27.01
N ASN A 48 -28.49 2.35 -27.18
CA ASN A 48 -29.86 2.74 -26.92
C ASN A 48 -29.99 3.01 -25.43
N ASN A 49 -29.24 3.97 -24.96
CA ASN A 49 -29.49 4.64 -23.72
C ASN A 49 -30.42 5.78 -24.11
N ASN A 50 -31.71 5.64 -23.78
CA ASN A 50 -32.37 6.84 -23.30
C ASN A 50 -31.36 7.49 -22.37
N PRO A 51 -30.92 8.73 -22.59
CA PRO A 51 -30.18 9.44 -21.57
C PRO A 51 -31.14 9.46 -20.38
N ILE A 52 -30.90 8.61 -19.38
CA ILE A 52 -31.22 8.98 -18.02
C ILE A 52 -30.51 10.32 -17.94
N ALA A 53 -31.27 11.41 -17.85
CA ALA A 53 -30.72 12.73 -17.65
C ALA A 53 -29.76 12.56 -16.48
N GLY A 54 -28.44 12.53 -16.78
CA GLY A 54 -27.45 12.25 -15.76
C GLY A 54 -27.60 13.37 -14.76
N GLU A 55 -28.05 13.04 -13.56
CA GLU A 55 -27.89 13.96 -12.45
C GLU A 55 -26.42 14.34 -12.47
N MET A 56 -26.16 15.63 -12.75
CA MET A 56 -24.78 16.14 -12.68
C MET A 56 -24.29 15.79 -11.29
N THR A 57 -23.17 15.08 -11.20
CA THR A 57 -22.62 14.66 -9.90
C THR A 57 -22.36 15.92 -9.07
N ASP A 58 -23.20 16.15 -8.06
CA ASP A 58 -23.05 17.26 -7.14
C ASP A 58 -22.16 16.81 -5.97
N PHE A 59 -21.00 17.41 -5.85
CA PHE A 59 -20.05 17.14 -4.76
C PHE A 59 -20.34 17.94 -3.49
N THR A 60 -21.23 18.94 -3.55
CA THR A 60 -21.49 19.88 -2.46
C THR A 60 -21.92 19.15 -1.19
N ILE A 61 -22.87 18.19 -1.32
CA ILE A 61 -23.39 17.44 -0.17
C ILE A 61 -22.29 16.61 0.49
N ALA A 62 -21.45 15.93 -0.31
CA ALA A 62 -20.35 15.13 0.22
C ALA A 62 -19.29 16.03 0.89
N ALA A 63 -18.97 17.18 0.29
CA ALA A 63 -18.04 18.15 0.86
C ALA A 63 -18.56 18.73 2.18
N GLU A 64 -19.81 19.22 2.23
CA GLU A 64 -20.43 19.78 3.44
C GLU A 64 -20.46 18.79 4.62
N LYS A 65 -20.71 17.51 4.34
CA LYS A 65 -20.69 16.44 5.35
C LYS A 65 -19.30 16.20 5.92
N THR A 66 -18.25 16.37 5.12
CA THR A 66 -16.89 15.88 5.45
C THR A 66 -15.95 16.97 5.92
N VAL A 67 -16.04 18.21 5.42
CA VAL A 67 -15.12 19.30 5.79
C VAL A 67 -15.07 19.58 7.29
N ASN A 68 -16.17 19.40 8.00
CA ASN A 68 -16.23 19.64 9.46
C ASN A 68 -15.64 18.50 10.29
N ALA A 69 -15.40 17.34 9.68
CA ALA A 69 -14.81 16.18 10.32
C ALA A 69 -13.34 15.97 9.93
N VAL A 70 -12.78 16.86 9.08
CA VAL A 70 -11.36 16.88 8.77
C VAL A 70 -10.70 18.02 9.52
N VAL A 71 -9.64 17.71 10.24
CA VAL A 71 -8.94 18.61 11.17
C VAL A 71 -7.53 18.89 10.72
N HIS A 72 -6.98 20.01 11.15
CA HIS A 72 -5.56 20.31 11.06
C HIS A 72 -4.80 19.62 12.18
N VAL A 73 -3.72 18.95 11.88
CA VAL A 73 -2.80 18.32 12.84
C VAL A 73 -1.47 19.04 12.78
N LYS A 74 -1.04 19.58 13.93
CA LYS A 74 0.26 20.23 14.10
C LYS A 74 1.09 19.39 15.06
N ASN A 75 2.27 18.99 14.58
CA ASN A 75 3.29 18.30 15.35
C ASN A 75 4.39 19.27 15.72
N THR A 76 4.76 19.31 16.99
CA THR A 76 5.94 20.03 17.48
C THR A 76 6.96 19.01 17.96
N SER A 77 8.12 18.93 17.34
CA SER A 77 9.25 18.11 17.76
C SER A 77 10.40 18.96 18.28
N ILE A 78 11.06 18.49 19.34
CA ILE A 78 12.21 19.17 19.96
C ILE A 78 13.47 18.35 19.65
N GLN A 79 14.28 18.84 18.73
CA GLN A 79 15.58 18.22 18.46
C GLN A 79 16.58 18.73 19.50
N LYS A 80 16.92 17.87 20.48
CA LYS A 80 17.99 18.18 21.45
C LYS A 80 19.32 18.19 20.72
N ASN A 81 19.86 19.37 20.45
CA ASN A 81 21.24 19.49 19.99
C ASN A 81 22.18 19.08 21.13
N ASN A 82 22.85 17.94 20.98
CA ASN A 82 23.92 17.48 21.87
C ASN A 82 25.19 18.33 21.71
N LEU A 83 25.05 19.65 21.84
CA LEU A 83 26.22 20.52 21.91
C LEU A 83 26.98 20.29 23.22
N PRO A 84 28.30 20.18 23.22
CA PRO A 84 29.11 20.01 24.42
C PRO A 84 28.77 21.08 25.48
N ASN A 85 28.73 20.72 26.76
CA ASN A 85 28.36 21.62 27.85
C ASN A 85 29.15 22.93 27.90
N TRP A 86 30.43 22.94 27.42
CA TRP A 86 31.24 24.16 27.32
C TRP A 86 30.68 25.14 26.31
N PHE A 87 30.06 24.68 25.22
CA PHE A 87 29.44 25.54 24.20
C PHE A 87 28.13 26.16 24.72
N LYS A 88 27.34 25.39 25.46
CA LYS A 88 26.10 25.86 26.12
C LYS A 88 26.42 26.95 27.14
N ASN A 89 27.50 26.79 27.91
CA ASN A 89 27.91 27.75 28.93
C ASN A 89 28.51 29.04 28.36
N TYR A 90 29.10 28.99 27.16
CA TYR A 90 29.77 30.16 26.57
C TYR A 90 28.77 31.06 25.77
N TYR A 91 27.77 30.46 25.12
CA TYR A 91 26.81 31.21 24.30
C TYR A 91 25.44 31.44 24.96
N GLY A 92 25.18 30.88 26.15
CA GLY A 92 24.04 31.22 26.99
C GLY A 92 22.66 30.94 26.40
N ARG A 93 22.54 30.06 25.42
CA ARG A 93 21.26 29.68 24.78
C ARG A 93 21.16 28.19 24.65
N ASP A 94 20.14 27.61 25.29
CA ASP A 94 19.59 26.31 24.89
C ASP A 94 18.90 26.55 23.53
N TYR A 95 19.60 26.22 22.45
CA TYR A 95 18.99 26.14 21.13
C TYR A 95 18.30 24.76 21.02
N ASP A 96 17.14 24.64 21.64
CA ASP A 96 16.18 23.62 21.30
C ASP A 96 15.56 24.01 19.95
N ASP A 97 15.96 23.34 18.89
CA ASP A 97 15.44 23.60 17.55
C ASP A 97 14.02 22.99 17.46
N LYS A 98 13.01 23.82 17.66
CA LYS A 98 11.60 23.42 17.51
C LYS A 98 11.30 23.27 16.03
N ARG A 99 11.04 22.06 15.59
CA ARG A 99 10.53 21.78 14.25
C ARG A 99 9.01 21.63 14.32
N ILE A 100 8.30 22.25 13.38
CA ILE A 100 6.86 22.16 13.26
C ILE A 100 6.56 21.39 11.99
N GLY A 101 5.91 20.24 12.15
CA GLY A 101 5.29 19.46 11.09
C GLY A 101 3.78 19.76 11.06
N THR A 102 3.19 19.67 9.88
CA THR A 102 1.74 19.89 9.72
C THR A 102 1.13 18.86 8.77
N GLY A 103 -0.09 18.47 9.05
CA GLY A 103 -0.90 17.59 8.23
C GLY A 103 -2.37 17.73 8.54
N SER A 104 -3.14 16.75 8.13
CA SER A 104 -4.57 16.64 8.39
C SER A 104 -4.88 15.42 9.23
N GLY A 105 -6.08 15.35 9.77
CA GLY A 105 -6.64 14.17 10.43
C GLY A 105 -8.12 14.04 10.15
N VAL A 106 -8.66 12.85 10.27
CA VAL A 106 -10.07 12.52 10.05
C VAL A 106 -10.70 12.09 11.37
N ILE A 107 -11.69 12.83 11.85
CA ILE A 107 -12.50 12.42 13.00
C ILE A 107 -13.37 11.25 12.55
N VAL A 108 -13.24 10.09 13.20
CA VAL A 108 -13.97 8.86 12.87
C VAL A 108 -14.94 8.44 13.96
N SER A 109 -14.95 9.14 15.10
CA SER A 109 -15.89 8.89 16.20
C SER A 109 -16.37 10.19 16.85
N PRO A 110 -17.60 10.21 17.39
CA PRO A 110 -18.18 11.41 17.98
C PRO A 110 -17.50 11.85 19.28
N ASP A 111 -16.72 10.97 19.92
CA ASP A 111 -15.98 11.20 21.16
C ASP A 111 -14.54 11.67 20.93
N GLY A 112 -14.12 11.89 19.66
CA GLY A 112 -12.85 12.53 19.34
C GLY A 112 -11.69 11.62 19.00
N LEU A 113 -11.95 10.41 18.50
CA LEU A 113 -10.90 9.61 17.86
C LEU A 113 -10.65 10.11 16.45
N ILE A 114 -9.36 10.28 16.11
CA ILE A 114 -8.90 10.89 14.86
C ILE A 114 -7.86 9.95 14.25
N ILE A 115 -7.98 9.71 12.95
CA ILE A 115 -6.99 8.99 12.16
C ILE A 115 -6.15 10.00 11.39
N THR A 116 -4.84 9.82 11.38
CA THR A 116 -3.88 10.57 10.57
C THR A 116 -2.78 9.65 10.06
N ASN A 117 -1.82 10.17 9.28
CA ASN A 117 -0.64 9.42 8.93
C ASN A 117 0.39 9.39 10.07
N TYR A 118 1.16 8.30 10.17
CA TYR A 118 2.24 8.18 11.14
C TYR A 118 3.31 9.26 10.93
N HIS A 119 3.74 9.49 9.69
CA HIS A 119 4.76 10.51 9.37
C HIS A 119 4.33 11.95 9.77
N VAL A 120 3.02 12.23 9.92
CA VAL A 120 2.53 13.54 10.40
C VAL A 120 2.84 13.75 11.86
N ILE A 121 2.88 12.66 12.66
CA ILE A 121 3.06 12.73 14.13
C ILE A 121 4.40 12.16 14.60
N GLU A 122 5.22 11.69 13.69
CA GLU A 122 6.50 11.09 14.00
C GLU A 122 7.40 12.04 14.78
N ASN A 123 8.07 11.53 15.82
CA ASN A 123 8.95 12.30 16.73
C ASN A 123 8.26 13.50 17.41
N ALA A 124 6.92 13.52 17.51
CA ALA A 124 6.19 14.59 18.16
C ALA A 124 6.45 14.60 19.67
N SER A 125 6.84 15.76 20.20
CA SER A 125 6.81 16.03 21.65
C SER A 125 5.46 16.60 22.09
N GLU A 126 4.72 17.24 21.18
CA GLU A 126 3.39 17.78 21.39
C GLU A 126 2.59 17.73 20.10
N ILE A 127 1.31 17.34 20.20
CA ILE A 127 0.38 17.30 19.08
C ILE A 127 -0.81 18.19 19.40
N GLU A 128 -1.09 19.13 18.50
CA GLU A 128 -2.26 20.01 18.55
C GLU A 128 -3.18 19.69 17.36
N VAL A 129 -4.46 19.57 17.63
CA VAL A 129 -5.50 19.36 16.63
C VAL A 129 -6.43 20.55 16.60
N THR A 130 -6.56 21.19 15.44
CA THR A 130 -7.47 22.32 15.24
C THR A 130 -8.61 21.92 14.30
N THR A 131 -9.83 22.08 14.79
CA THR A 131 -11.05 21.78 14.03
C THR A 131 -11.35 22.86 13.00
N ASN A 132 -12.23 22.58 12.02
CA ASN A 132 -12.70 23.56 11.03
C ASN A 132 -13.42 24.79 11.66
N LYS A 133 -13.83 24.69 12.94
CA LYS A 133 -14.38 25.81 13.72
C LYS A 133 -13.30 26.60 14.48
N ASN A 134 -12.02 26.44 14.15
CA ASN A 134 -10.87 27.08 14.80
C ASN A 134 -10.75 26.78 16.31
N LYS A 135 -11.27 25.64 16.77
CA LYS A 135 -11.08 25.21 18.17
C LYS A 135 -9.90 24.24 18.21
N THR A 136 -8.89 24.57 19.01
CA THR A 136 -7.66 23.78 19.16
C THR A 136 -7.74 22.92 20.42
N TYR A 137 -7.28 21.68 20.32
CA TYR A 137 -7.18 20.69 21.38
C TYR A 137 -5.79 20.09 21.40
N THR A 138 -5.29 19.75 22.58
CA THR A 138 -4.13 18.88 22.71
C THR A 138 -4.58 17.45 22.44
N ALA A 139 -3.83 16.74 21.60
CA ALA A 139 -4.12 15.35 21.26
C ALA A 139 -3.13 14.40 21.93
N THR A 140 -3.63 13.23 22.32
CA THR A 140 -2.79 12.10 22.79
C THR A 140 -2.75 11.01 21.74
N ILE A 141 -1.59 10.36 21.58
CA ILE A 141 -1.43 9.21 20.69
C ILE A 141 -2.05 7.99 21.39
N VAL A 142 -3.04 7.36 20.76
CA VAL A 142 -3.64 6.10 21.20
C VAL A 142 -2.81 4.91 20.73
N GLY A 143 -2.32 4.99 19.48
CA GLY A 143 -1.46 3.99 18.88
C GLY A 143 -1.05 4.41 17.47
N SER A 144 -0.01 3.76 16.94
CA SER A 144 0.45 4.00 15.58
C SER A 144 1.03 2.72 14.95
N ASP A 145 1.02 2.67 13.63
CA ASP A 145 1.63 1.62 12.83
C ASP A 145 2.47 2.23 11.70
N PRO A 146 3.81 2.28 11.86
CA PRO A 146 4.70 2.80 10.83
C PRO A 146 4.63 2.04 9.50
N ALA A 147 4.26 0.75 9.54
CA ALA A 147 4.22 -0.09 8.34
C ALA A 147 3.08 0.31 7.38
N THR A 148 1.93 0.72 7.93
CA THR A 148 0.79 1.23 7.15
C THR A 148 0.75 2.75 7.06
N ASP A 149 1.71 3.44 7.71
CA ASP A 149 1.75 4.90 7.84
C ASP A 149 0.46 5.48 8.45
N LEU A 150 -0.08 4.85 9.50
CA LEU A 150 -1.29 5.25 10.20
C LEU A 150 -1.04 5.53 11.67
N ALA A 151 -1.77 6.49 12.23
CA ALA A 151 -1.79 6.79 13.65
C ALA A 151 -3.19 7.20 14.13
N ILE A 152 -3.49 6.88 15.38
CA ILE A 152 -4.74 7.20 16.03
C ILE A 152 -4.47 8.21 17.14
N LEU A 153 -5.17 9.32 17.08
CA LEU A 153 -5.13 10.38 18.08
C LEU A 153 -6.46 10.45 18.83
N LYS A 154 -6.41 10.91 20.07
CA LYS A 154 -7.58 11.20 20.88
C LYS A 154 -7.54 12.66 21.33
N ILE A 155 -8.65 13.35 21.15
CA ILE A 155 -8.90 14.69 21.73
C ILE A 155 -10.07 14.63 22.70
N GLU A 156 -10.02 15.44 23.76
CA GLU A 156 -11.12 15.59 24.70
C GLU A 156 -11.93 16.83 24.32
N ALA A 157 -13.15 16.62 23.83
CA ALA A 157 -14.03 17.69 23.40
C ALA A 157 -15.27 17.77 24.29
N ASP A 158 -15.69 18.99 24.64
CA ASP A 158 -16.88 19.26 25.47
C ASP A 158 -18.21 19.02 24.71
N GLN A 159 -18.15 18.64 23.42
CA GLN A 159 -19.32 18.49 22.56
C GLN A 159 -19.13 17.27 21.65
N VAL A 160 -20.24 16.72 21.17
CA VAL A 160 -20.26 15.69 20.13
C VAL A 160 -19.62 16.25 18.86
N LEU A 161 -18.62 15.57 18.35
CA LEU A 161 -17.89 15.97 17.15
C LEU A 161 -18.53 15.38 15.89
N PRO A 162 -18.51 16.10 14.76
CA PRO A 162 -18.81 15.52 13.46
C PRO A 162 -17.75 14.50 13.10
N PHE A 163 -18.16 13.40 12.47
CA PHE A 163 -17.25 12.33 12.06
C PHE A 163 -17.61 11.80 10.66
N ILE A 164 -16.64 11.15 10.00
CA ILE A 164 -16.83 10.51 8.70
C ILE A 164 -17.01 9.00 8.92
N PRO A 165 -18.14 8.39 8.46
CA PRO A 165 -18.33 6.96 8.54
C PRO A 165 -17.41 6.22 7.55
N PHE A 166 -16.94 5.03 7.92
CA PHE A 166 -16.17 4.17 7.04
C PHE A 166 -17.03 3.64 5.90
N GLY A 167 -16.56 3.84 4.66
CA GLY A 167 -17.04 3.15 3.47
C GLY A 167 -16.25 1.86 3.23
N ASP A 168 -16.64 1.09 2.22
CA ASP A 168 -15.97 -0.14 1.80
C ASP A 168 -15.08 0.11 0.58
N SER A 169 -13.76 0.20 0.81
CA SER A 169 -12.78 0.40 -0.27
C SER A 169 -12.64 -0.81 -1.21
N ASN A 170 -13.06 -2.01 -0.80
CA ASN A 170 -13.04 -3.18 -1.69
C ASN A 170 -14.11 -3.08 -2.77
N SER A 171 -15.30 -2.54 -2.43
CA SER A 171 -16.39 -2.34 -3.37
C SER A 171 -16.19 -1.15 -4.31
N ALA A 172 -15.30 -0.22 -3.97
CA ALA A 172 -14.99 0.94 -4.79
C ALA A 172 -14.33 0.53 -6.12
N ARG A 173 -14.76 1.13 -7.23
CA ARG A 173 -14.36 0.78 -8.59
C ARG A 173 -13.52 1.88 -9.24
N ILE A 174 -12.61 1.49 -10.13
CA ILE A 174 -11.88 2.42 -10.98
C ILE A 174 -12.89 3.22 -11.81
N GLY A 175 -12.69 4.56 -11.88
CA GLY A 175 -13.60 5.49 -12.53
C GLY A 175 -14.67 6.09 -11.60
N GLU A 176 -14.86 5.61 -10.38
CA GLU A 176 -15.77 6.23 -9.42
C GLU A 176 -15.22 7.55 -8.90
N TRP A 177 -16.11 8.54 -8.76
CA TRP A 177 -15.80 9.86 -8.23
C TRP A 177 -15.43 9.80 -6.75
N VAL A 178 -14.37 10.51 -6.39
CA VAL A 178 -13.90 10.68 -5.01
C VAL A 178 -13.54 12.14 -4.75
N LEU A 179 -13.58 12.53 -3.47
CA LEU A 179 -13.13 13.83 -2.98
C LEU A 179 -11.96 13.60 -2.02
N ALA A 180 -10.86 14.30 -2.26
CA ALA A 180 -9.78 14.41 -1.28
C ALA A 180 -10.01 15.66 -0.44
N VAL A 181 -10.13 15.46 0.88
CA VAL A 181 -10.43 16.52 1.87
C VAL A 181 -9.26 16.61 2.82
N GLY A 182 -8.70 17.80 2.98
CA GLY A 182 -7.63 18.09 3.93
C GLY A 182 -7.84 19.45 4.60
N ASN A 183 -7.07 19.73 5.66
CA ASN A 183 -7.04 21.03 6.33
C ASN A 183 -5.58 21.54 6.41
N PRO A 184 -4.98 21.90 5.28
CA PRO A 184 -3.61 22.36 5.24
C PRO A 184 -3.49 23.74 5.93
N LEU A 185 -2.40 23.96 6.67
CA LEU A 185 -2.01 25.25 7.22
C LEU A 185 -3.04 25.95 8.11
N ASN A 186 -4.04 25.23 8.62
CA ASN A 186 -5.12 25.80 9.47
C ASN A 186 -5.88 26.97 8.80
N LEU A 187 -6.00 26.97 7.46
CA LEU A 187 -6.62 28.08 6.71
C LEU A 187 -8.09 27.86 6.40
N ASN A 188 -8.57 26.69 6.34
CA ASN A 188 -9.91 26.11 6.11
C ASN A 188 -9.74 24.78 5.37
N SER A 189 -10.70 23.88 5.52
CA SER A 189 -10.67 22.61 4.80
C SER A 189 -10.69 22.82 3.29
N THR A 190 -9.78 22.15 2.60
CA THR A 190 -9.68 22.16 1.13
C THR A 190 -10.27 20.86 0.60
N VAL A 191 -11.07 20.97 -0.46
CA VAL A 191 -11.68 19.83 -1.15
C VAL A 191 -11.24 19.84 -2.61
N THR A 192 -10.74 18.70 -3.08
CA THR A 192 -10.45 18.46 -4.49
C THR A 192 -11.21 17.24 -4.97
N ALA A 193 -11.65 17.22 -6.22
CA ALA A 193 -12.39 16.12 -6.82
C ALA A 193 -11.55 15.40 -7.87
N GLY A 194 -11.75 14.11 -8.00
CA GLY A 194 -11.14 13.25 -9.00
C GLY A 194 -11.82 11.89 -9.02
N ILE A 195 -11.18 10.91 -9.64
CA ILE A 195 -11.67 9.53 -9.71
C ILE A 195 -10.70 8.55 -9.06
N ILE A 196 -11.15 7.36 -8.78
CA ILE A 196 -10.27 6.23 -8.50
C ILE A 196 -9.58 5.85 -9.80
N SER A 197 -8.29 6.13 -9.92
CA SER A 197 -7.49 5.86 -11.13
C SER A 197 -6.96 4.43 -11.17
N ALA A 198 -6.61 3.88 -10.00
CA ALA A 198 -6.16 2.49 -9.83
C ALA A 198 -6.37 2.03 -8.38
N LYS A 199 -6.24 0.73 -8.16
CA LYS A 199 -6.25 0.10 -6.82
C LYS A 199 -5.02 -0.80 -6.70
N SER A 200 -4.68 -1.18 -5.47
CA SER A 200 -3.57 -2.11 -5.16
C SER A 200 -2.24 -1.64 -5.77
N ARG A 201 -1.93 -0.34 -5.61
CA ARG A 201 -0.63 0.20 -6.03
C ARG A 201 0.39 0.00 -4.93
N ASP A 202 1.44 -0.73 -5.23
CA ASP A 202 2.69 -0.70 -4.50
C ASP A 202 3.59 0.39 -5.13
N LEU A 203 4.17 1.23 -4.29
CA LEU A 203 4.96 2.38 -4.74
C LEU A 203 6.46 2.08 -4.73
N ASN A 204 6.87 1.02 -4.07
CA ASN A 204 8.26 0.63 -3.97
C ASN A 204 8.42 -0.88 -3.68
N ASP A 205 8.43 -1.68 -4.70
CA ASP A 205 8.59 -3.15 -4.64
C ASP A 205 9.88 -3.60 -3.91
N ARG A 206 10.78 -2.68 -3.54
CA ARG A 206 12.09 -2.99 -2.97
C ARG A 206 12.25 -2.64 -1.49
N ASP A 207 11.29 -1.98 -0.87
CA ASP A 207 11.39 -1.54 0.55
C ASP A 207 10.89 -2.59 1.56
N GLY A 208 10.38 -3.72 1.07
CA GLY A 208 9.82 -4.80 1.89
C GLY A 208 8.52 -4.42 2.61
N LYS A 209 7.97 -3.23 2.34
CA LYS A 209 6.67 -2.81 2.85
C LYS A 209 5.58 -3.28 1.89
N ASN A 210 4.70 -4.13 2.36
CA ASN A 210 3.57 -4.65 1.58
C ASN A 210 2.47 -3.58 1.49
N GLN A 211 2.66 -2.62 0.59
CA GLN A 211 1.75 -1.49 0.42
C GLN A 211 0.69 -1.79 -0.64
N SER A 212 -0.52 -1.32 -0.42
CA SER A 212 -1.64 -1.46 -1.36
C SER A 212 -2.48 -0.19 -1.32
N PHE A 213 -2.12 0.80 -2.15
CA PHE A 213 -2.78 2.10 -2.17
C PHE A 213 -3.91 2.17 -3.20
N ILE A 214 -4.89 3.03 -2.92
CA ILE A 214 -5.79 3.58 -3.93
C ILE A 214 -5.06 4.74 -4.60
N GLN A 215 -4.99 4.73 -5.93
CA GLN A 215 -4.52 5.85 -6.73
C GLN A 215 -5.71 6.70 -7.18
N THR A 216 -5.59 8.02 -7.10
CA THR A 216 -6.59 9.00 -7.56
C THR A 216 -5.91 10.17 -8.26
N ASP A 217 -6.63 10.84 -9.16
CA ASP A 217 -6.24 12.11 -9.75
C ASP A 217 -6.83 13.33 -9.00
N ALA A 218 -7.56 13.10 -7.90
CA ALA A 218 -7.88 14.17 -6.96
C ALA A 218 -6.58 14.77 -6.40
N ALA A 219 -6.40 16.08 -6.50
CA ALA A 219 -5.14 16.72 -6.13
C ALA A 219 -4.88 16.65 -4.61
N VAL A 220 -3.82 15.95 -4.22
CA VAL A 220 -3.30 15.91 -2.84
C VAL A 220 -1.94 16.60 -2.83
N ASN A 221 -1.75 17.55 -1.93
CA ASN A 221 -0.51 18.30 -1.74
C ASN A 221 -0.08 18.22 -0.27
N MET A 222 1.10 18.75 0.04
CA MET A 222 1.57 18.89 1.43
C MET A 222 0.49 19.56 2.31
N GLY A 223 0.21 18.95 3.47
CA GLY A 223 -0.85 19.36 4.39
C GLY A 223 -2.17 18.59 4.23
N ASN A 224 -2.45 17.95 3.08
CA ASN A 224 -3.59 17.04 2.93
C ASN A 224 -3.30 15.61 3.44
N SER A 225 -2.02 15.26 3.71
CA SER A 225 -1.63 13.98 4.31
C SER A 225 -2.37 13.77 5.63
N GLY A 226 -2.93 12.59 5.83
CA GLY A 226 -3.77 12.23 6.97
C GLY A 226 -5.23 12.67 6.82
N GLY A 227 -5.58 13.42 5.77
CA GLY A 227 -6.94 13.80 5.43
C GLY A 227 -7.74 12.68 4.78
N ALA A 228 -9.02 12.94 4.50
CA ALA A 228 -9.94 11.94 3.98
C ALA A 228 -9.92 11.85 2.45
N LEU A 229 -9.98 10.62 1.91
CA LEU A 229 -10.51 10.33 0.59
C LEU A 229 -11.92 9.78 0.77
N VAL A 230 -12.94 10.46 0.25
CA VAL A 230 -14.34 10.07 0.43
C VAL A 230 -15.05 9.86 -0.90
N ASN A 231 -16.08 9.02 -0.90
CA ASN A 231 -16.97 8.87 -2.06
C ASN A 231 -18.02 10.01 -2.11
N THR A 232 -18.84 10.00 -3.14
CA THR A 232 -19.93 11.01 -3.35
C THR A 232 -21.01 10.98 -2.28
N ARG A 233 -21.08 9.95 -1.42
CA ARG A 233 -21.98 9.88 -0.27
C ARG A 233 -21.35 10.49 1.01
N GLY A 234 -20.06 10.84 0.97
CA GLY A 234 -19.29 11.32 2.12
C GLY A 234 -18.81 10.19 3.04
N GLU A 235 -18.69 8.96 2.54
CA GLU A 235 -18.11 7.84 3.28
C GLU A 235 -16.61 7.74 3.01
N LEU A 236 -15.83 7.41 4.04
CA LEU A 236 -14.38 7.30 3.98
C LEU A 236 -13.96 6.09 3.12
N ILE A 237 -13.28 6.34 2.01
CA ILE A 237 -12.72 5.31 1.12
C ILE A 237 -11.22 5.12 1.36
N GLY A 238 -10.54 6.11 1.93
CA GLY A 238 -9.13 6.01 2.30
C GLY A 238 -8.64 7.21 3.08
N ILE A 239 -7.40 7.11 3.58
CA ILE A 239 -6.64 8.21 4.18
C ILE A 239 -5.59 8.66 3.17
N ASN A 240 -5.61 9.95 2.80
CA ASN A 240 -4.66 10.55 1.87
C ASN A 240 -3.24 10.46 2.41
N SER A 241 -2.31 9.99 1.58
CA SER A 241 -0.89 9.94 1.90
C SER A 241 -0.11 10.66 0.80
N ALA A 242 0.67 11.70 1.15
CA ALA A 242 1.42 12.50 0.19
C ALA A 242 2.82 11.93 -0.13
N ILE A 243 3.06 10.66 0.15
CA ILE A 243 4.41 10.05 0.20
C ILE A 243 5.13 10.04 -1.16
N THR A 244 4.46 10.22 -2.30
CA THR A 244 5.05 9.89 -3.60
C THR A 244 5.28 11.07 -4.54
N SER A 245 5.45 12.26 -4.03
CA SER A 245 5.92 13.36 -4.87
C SER A 245 7.40 13.64 -4.61
N PHE A 246 8.28 13.22 -5.51
CA PHE A 246 9.71 13.60 -5.49
C PHE A 246 9.93 15.13 -5.47
N THR A 247 8.89 15.91 -5.80
CA THR A 247 8.93 17.36 -5.86
C THR A 247 8.14 18.05 -4.75
N GLY A 248 7.41 17.28 -3.90
CA GLY A 248 6.52 17.80 -2.86
C GLY A 248 5.20 18.38 -3.38
N GLY A 249 4.93 18.31 -4.70
CA GLY A 249 3.72 18.82 -5.33
C GLY A 249 2.95 17.76 -6.12
N TYR A 250 1.70 18.07 -6.47
CA TYR A 250 0.84 17.21 -7.29
C TYR A 250 1.40 17.05 -8.72
N LEU A 251 1.59 15.81 -9.16
CA LEU A 251 2.11 15.44 -10.49
C LEU A 251 1.07 14.72 -11.36
N GLY A 252 -0.23 14.82 -11.05
CA GLY A 252 -1.30 14.16 -11.81
C GLY A 252 -1.78 12.85 -11.18
N TYR A 253 -1.22 12.42 -10.06
CA TYR A 253 -1.67 11.27 -9.28
C TYR A 253 -1.39 11.44 -7.79
N SER A 254 -2.26 10.88 -6.99
CA SER A 254 -2.21 10.89 -5.53
C SER A 254 -2.53 9.49 -5.02
N PHE A 255 -2.18 9.21 -3.76
CA PHE A 255 -2.36 7.91 -3.14
C PHE A 255 -3.07 8.02 -1.80
N ALA A 256 -3.87 7.00 -1.48
CA ALA A 256 -4.55 6.90 -0.20
C ALA A 256 -4.51 5.46 0.34
N VAL A 257 -4.33 5.30 1.64
CA VAL A 257 -4.46 4.01 2.32
C VAL A 257 -5.93 3.60 2.31
N PRO A 258 -6.30 2.39 1.78
CA PRO A 258 -7.69 1.98 1.66
C PRO A 258 -8.44 1.90 3.00
N SER A 259 -9.70 2.33 3.03
CA SER A 259 -10.51 2.41 4.26
C SER A 259 -10.67 1.08 4.99
N ASN A 260 -10.67 -0.05 4.30
CA ASN A 260 -10.77 -1.37 4.95
C ASN A 260 -9.49 -1.70 5.73
N ILE A 261 -8.32 -1.30 5.22
CA ILE A 261 -7.05 -1.41 5.95
C ILE A 261 -7.06 -0.43 7.13
N VAL A 262 -7.46 0.83 6.88
CA VAL A 262 -7.56 1.86 7.91
C VAL A 262 -8.45 1.42 9.08
N ARG A 263 -9.64 0.87 8.78
CA ARG A 263 -10.58 0.37 9.79
C ARG A 263 -9.95 -0.74 10.64
N LYS A 264 -9.33 -1.72 9.97
CA LYS A 264 -8.70 -2.84 10.66
C LYS A 264 -7.56 -2.38 11.56
N VAL A 265 -6.69 -1.48 11.07
CA VAL A 265 -5.59 -0.89 11.87
C VAL A 265 -6.17 -0.11 13.05
N PHE A 266 -7.21 0.70 12.84
CA PHE A 266 -7.90 1.44 13.89
C PHE A 266 -8.46 0.51 14.99
N GLU A 267 -9.21 -0.53 14.59
CA GLU A 267 -9.77 -1.49 15.53
C GLU A 267 -8.68 -2.24 16.31
N ASP A 268 -7.59 -2.65 15.63
CA ASP A 268 -6.49 -3.38 16.26
C ASP A 268 -5.72 -2.51 17.26
N LEU A 269 -5.41 -1.26 16.91
CA LEU A 269 -4.69 -0.35 17.80
C LEU A 269 -5.51 -0.01 19.06
N ILE A 270 -6.84 0.11 18.94
CA ILE A 270 -7.73 0.32 20.08
C ILE A 270 -7.83 -0.93 20.98
N GLU A 271 -7.95 -2.12 20.37
CA GLU A 271 -8.22 -3.37 21.10
C GLU A 271 -6.94 -3.99 21.66
N PHE A 272 -5.84 -3.98 20.91
CA PHE A 272 -4.61 -4.72 21.22
C PHE A 272 -3.38 -3.80 21.44
N GLY A 273 -3.47 -2.52 21.07
CA GLY A 273 -2.33 -1.61 21.10
C GLY A 273 -1.33 -1.80 19.95
N ASN A 274 -1.47 -2.85 19.15
CA ASN A 274 -0.66 -3.14 17.98
C ASN A 274 -1.48 -3.81 16.87
N VAL A 275 -1.01 -3.73 15.62
CA VAL A 275 -1.71 -4.30 14.46
C VAL A 275 -1.52 -5.81 14.40
N GLN A 276 -2.63 -6.55 14.34
CA GLN A 276 -2.65 -8.00 14.28
C GLN A 276 -2.53 -8.48 12.82
N LYS A 277 -1.38 -9.00 12.40
CA LYS A 277 -1.13 -9.44 11.02
C LYS A 277 -1.43 -10.93 10.85
N GLY A 278 -2.48 -11.26 10.06
CA GLY A 278 -2.82 -12.63 9.69
C GLY A 278 -2.03 -13.07 8.44
N LEU A 279 -1.14 -14.05 8.59
CA LEU A 279 -0.33 -14.56 7.50
C LEU A 279 -0.93 -15.79 6.85
N LEU A 280 -0.94 -15.81 5.52
CA LEU A 280 -1.25 -16.98 4.71
C LEU A 280 -0.15 -18.06 4.84
N GLY A 281 1.13 -17.63 4.84
CA GLY A 281 2.29 -18.51 4.96
C GLY A 281 2.85 -18.96 3.62
N VAL A 282 2.93 -18.04 2.66
CA VAL A 282 3.55 -18.26 1.34
C VAL A 282 4.54 -17.14 1.04
N THR A 283 5.59 -17.47 0.28
CA THR A 283 6.45 -16.50 -0.40
C THR A 283 6.33 -16.71 -1.90
N GLY A 284 6.62 -15.70 -2.71
CA GLY A 284 6.50 -15.82 -4.17
C GLY A 284 6.47 -14.46 -4.84
N GLU A 285 6.00 -14.43 -6.07
CA GLU A 285 6.00 -13.25 -6.92
C GLU A 285 4.67 -13.08 -7.66
N GLY A 286 4.30 -11.83 -7.95
CA GLY A 286 3.19 -11.53 -8.85
C GLY A 286 3.54 -11.98 -10.27
N LEU A 287 2.64 -12.72 -10.93
CA LEU A 287 2.85 -13.15 -12.31
C LEU A 287 2.89 -11.95 -13.25
N ASN A 288 3.79 -12.05 -14.21
CA ASN A 288 3.93 -11.17 -15.38
C ASN A 288 4.31 -12.02 -16.60
N THR A 289 4.42 -11.41 -17.77
CA THR A 289 4.75 -12.10 -19.02
C THR A 289 6.09 -12.84 -18.93
N ASP A 290 7.13 -12.21 -18.36
CA ASP A 290 8.48 -12.79 -18.28
C ASP A 290 8.52 -14.02 -17.37
N LEU A 291 7.80 -13.98 -16.23
CA LEU A 291 7.68 -15.14 -15.33
C LEU A 291 6.82 -16.25 -15.94
N ALA A 292 5.73 -15.90 -16.62
CA ALA A 292 4.87 -16.85 -17.29
C ALA A 292 5.65 -17.63 -18.39
N GLU A 293 6.42 -16.93 -19.20
CA GLU A 293 7.31 -17.57 -20.20
C GLU A 293 8.38 -18.44 -19.55
N ARG A 294 9.03 -17.96 -18.47
CA ARG A 294 10.09 -18.70 -17.77
C ARG A 294 9.62 -20.03 -17.17
N TYR A 295 8.40 -20.05 -16.65
CA TYR A 295 7.82 -21.22 -15.99
C TYR A 295 6.84 -21.99 -16.88
N GLU A 296 6.73 -21.62 -18.18
CA GLU A 296 5.81 -22.24 -19.17
C GLU A 296 4.34 -22.22 -18.69
N ILE A 297 3.92 -21.11 -18.09
CA ILE A 297 2.59 -20.90 -17.55
C ILE A 297 1.77 -20.06 -18.55
N GLU A 298 0.53 -20.49 -18.86
CA GLU A 298 -0.39 -19.75 -19.74
C GLU A 298 -0.92 -18.47 -19.09
N ASP A 299 -1.03 -18.44 -17.76
CA ASP A 299 -1.50 -17.31 -16.99
C ASP A 299 -0.43 -16.22 -16.85
N THR A 300 -0.80 -14.96 -17.10
CA THR A 300 0.05 -13.77 -16.89
C THR A 300 -0.36 -12.92 -15.68
N GLN A 301 -1.38 -13.35 -14.92
CA GLN A 301 -1.90 -12.66 -13.75
C GLN A 301 -2.11 -13.65 -12.60
N GLY A 302 -1.87 -13.20 -11.38
CA GLY A 302 -1.99 -13.99 -10.16
C GLY A 302 -0.74 -13.89 -9.32
N PHE A 303 -0.72 -14.64 -8.22
CA PHE A 303 0.47 -14.74 -7.35
C PHE A 303 1.01 -16.17 -7.42
N LEU A 304 2.22 -16.34 -7.97
CA LEU A 304 2.91 -17.61 -8.05
C LEU A 304 3.59 -17.92 -6.71
N ILE A 305 3.22 -19.03 -6.09
CA ILE A 305 3.82 -19.50 -4.85
C ILE A 305 5.20 -20.11 -5.16
N GLY A 306 6.25 -19.44 -4.67
CA GLY A 306 7.63 -19.94 -4.72
C GLY A 306 7.94 -20.89 -3.57
N GLU A 307 7.43 -20.57 -2.35
CA GLU A 307 7.63 -21.41 -1.18
C GLU A 307 6.41 -21.35 -0.25
N VAL A 308 6.06 -22.49 0.35
CA VAL A 308 5.06 -22.62 1.39
C VAL A 308 5.76 -22.81 2.74
N ILE A 309 5.51 -21.87 3.67
CA ILE A 309 6.17 -21.82 4.99
C ILE A 309 5.53 -22.87 5.91
N LYS A 310 6.34 -23.83 6.38
CA LYS A 310 5.89 -24.87 7.30
C LYS A 310 5.36 -24.28 8.60
N GLY A 311 4.26 -24.85 9.10
CA GLY A 311 3.63 -24.39 10.35
C GLY A 311 2.66 -23.23 10.17
N LEU A 312 2.59 -22.58 9.01
CA LEU A 312 1.60 -21.57 8.67
C LEU A 312 0.39 -22.15 7.91
N GLY A 313 -0.65 -21.34 7.73
CA GLY A 313 -1.95 -21.79 7.27
C GLY A 313 -1.98 -22.43 5.88
N ALA A 314 -1.18 -21.91 4.94
CA ALA A 314 -1.08 -22.44 3.59
C ALA A 314 -0.57 -23.90 3.56
N ALA A 315 0.42 -24.21 4.40
CA ALA A 315 0.93 -25.58 4.52
C ALA A 315 -0.13 -26.55 5.05
N ASP A 316 -0.88 -26.14 6.08
CA ASP A 316 -1.95 -26.95 6.66
C ASP A 316 -3.12 -27.17 5.69
N ALA A 317 -3.35 -26.20 4.79
CA ALA A 317 -4.39 -26.25 3.76
C ALA A 317 -3.96 -27.03 2.51
N GLY A 318 -2.68 -27.46 2.42
CA GLY A 318 -2.16 -28.25 1.31
C GLY A 318 -1.85 -27.45 0.04
N LEU A 319 -1.61 -26.12 0.18
CA LEU A 319 -1.02 -25.33 -0.90
C LEU A 319 0.43 -25.80 -1.13
N GLN A 320 0.93 -25.63 -2.35
CA GLN A 320 2.23 -26.12 -2.78
C GLN A 320 2.98 -25.08 -3.59
N ASN A 321 4.30 -25.25 -3.68
CA ASN A 321 5.12 -24.46 -4.60
C ASN A 321 4.62 -24.69 -6.04
N GLY A 322 4.55 -23.63 -6.83
CA GLY A 322 4.00 -23.65 -8.18
C GLY A 322 2.49 -23.41 -8.30
N ASP A 323 1.73 -23.38 -7.19
CA ASP A 323 0.34 -22.95 -7.21
C ASP A 323 0.27 -21.45 -7.56
N ILE A 324 -0.76 -21.08 -8.35
CA ILE A 324 -1.01 -19.69 -8.72
C ILE A 324 -2.29 -19.24 -8.04
N ILE A 325 -2.18 -18.37 -7.02
CA ILE A 325 -3.35 -17.80 -6.35
C ILE A 325 -4.06 -16.85 -7.30
N LYS A 326 -5.37 -17.08 -7.52
CA LYS A 326 -6.23 -16.31 -8.42
C LYS A 326 -7.24 -15.46 -7.68
N ARG A 327 -7.74 -15.95 -6.52
CA ARG A 327 -8.71 -15.25 -5.68
C ARG A 327 -8.52 -15.58 -4.21
N VAL A 328 -8.90 -14.63 -3.36
CA VAL A 328 -9.04 -14.83 -1.91
C VAL A 328 -10.39 -14.27 -1.48
N ASP A 329 -11.26 -15.10 -0.88
CA ASP A 329 -12.67 -14.77 -0.54
C ASP A 329 -13.43 -14.14 -1.72
N GLY A 330 -13.20 -14.64 -2.95
CA GLY A 330 -13.80 -14.13 -4.18
C GLY A 330 -13.14 -12.86 -4.75
N VAL A 331 -12.27 -12.17 -4.00
CA VAL A 331 -11.51 -11.00 -4.49
C VAL A 331 -10.43 -11.47 -5.44
N LYS A 332 -10.37 -10.89 -6.64
CA LYS A 332 -9.41 -11.25 -7.67
C LYS A 332 -8.00 -10.79 -7.29
N ILE A 333 -7.05 -11.69 -7.41
CA ILE A 333 -5.62 -11.45 -7.18
C ILE A 333 -4.91 -11.44 -8.53
N ASN A 334 -4.50 -10.29 -9.00
CA ASN A 334 -3.73 -10.13 -10.24
C ASN A 334 -2.25 -9.89 -9.94
N THR A 335 -1.95 -9.25 -8.81
CA THR A 335 -0.61 -8.81 -8.40
C THR A 335 -0.31 -9.22 -6.95
N TYR A 336 0.94 -9.09 -6.56
CA TYR A 336 1.34 -9.25 -5.15
C TYR A 336 0.63 -8.24 -4.24
N ALA A 337 0.51 -6.98 -4.67
CA ALA A 337 -0.16 -5.93 -3.91
C ALA A 337 -1.68 -6.19 -3.70
N ASP A 338 -2.35 -6.89 -4.62
CA ASP A 338 -3.74 -7.34 -4.40
C ASP A 338 -3.81 -8.35 -3.24
N LEU A 339 -2.91 -9.33 -3.24
CA LEU A 339 -2.86 -10.37 -2.19
C LEU A 339 -2.55 -9.75 -0.83
N THR A 340 -1.48 -8.97 -0.73
CA THR A 340 -1.04 -8.36 0.53
C THR A 340 -2.04 -7.33 1.04
N GLY A 341 -2.59 -6.50 0.15
CA GLY A 341 -3.62 -5.51 0.49
C GLY A 341 -4.89 -6.18 1.05
N TYR A 342 -5.33 -7.28 0.44
CA TYR A 342 -6.48 -8.02 0.97
C TYR A 342 -6.17 -8.67 2.32
N LEU A 343 -5.04 -9.36 2.45
CA LEU A 343 -4.63 -10.01 3.70
C LEU A 343 -4.38 -9.00 4.84
N SER A 344 -3.97 -7.78 4.52
CA SER A 344 -3.82 -6.69 5.50
C SER A 344 -5.13 -6.27 6.17
N THR A 345 -6.30 -6.68 5.63
CA THR A 345 -7.61 -6.50 6.27
C THR A 345 -7.99 -7.63 7.20
N LYS A 346 -7.15 -8.67 7.34
CA LYS A 346 -7.46 -9.89 8.08
C LYS A 346 -6.64 -10.03 9.34
N ARG A 347 -7.20 -10.74 10.32
CA ARG A 347 -6.56 -11.07 11.60
C ARG A 347 -6.11 -12.52 11.66
N PRO A 348 -5.13 -12.87 12.50
CA PRO A 348 -4.83 -14.26 12.82
C PRO A 348 -6.06 -15.01 13.30
N GLY A 349 -6.17 -16.29 12.95
CA GLY A 349 -7.33 -17.15 13.27
C GLY A 349 -8.50 -17.05 12.29
N GLN A 350 -8.57 -16.00 11.47
CA GLN A 350 -9.59 -15.92 10.41
C GLN A 350 -9.30 -16.95 9.32
N LYS A 351 -10.39 -17.52 8.76
CA LYS A 351 -10.33 -18.43 7.61
C LYS A 351 -10.63 -17.65 6.34
N VAL A 352 -9.82 -17.89 5.31
CA VAL A 352 -10.02 -17.33 3.96
C VAL A 352 -10.13 -18.47 2.96
N GLU A 353 -10.97 -18.27 1.96
CA GLU A 353 -11.10 -19.17 0.83
C GLU A 353 -10.09 -18.77 -0.26
N VAL A 354 -9.13 -19.63 -0.55
CA VAL A 354 -8.11 -19.40 -1.57
C VAL A 354 -8.44 -20.22 -2.81
N THR A 355 -8.71 -19.55 -3.93
CA THR A 355 -8.86 -20.18 -5.24
C THR A 355 -7.52 -20.07 -5.97
N PHE A 356 -6.98 -21.18 -6.42
CA PHE A 356 -5.67 -21.26 -7.07
C PHE A 356 -5.67 -22.22 -8.25
N ASN A 357 -4.76 -21.99 -9.20
CA ASN A 357 -4.50 -22.89 -10.31
C ASN A 357 -3.31 -23.77 -9.96
N ARG A 358 -3.45 -25.09 -10.09
CA ARG A 358 -2.38 -26.08 -9.97
C ARG A 358 -2.35 -26.91 -11.25
N GLU A 359 -1.28 -26.79 -12.03
CA GLU A 359 -1.09 -27.52 -13.29
C GLU A 359 -2.29 -27.40 -14.25
N GLY A 360 -2.77 -26.16 -14.46
CA GLY A 360 -3.90 -25.88 -15.34
C GLY A 360 -5.30 -26.18 -14.74
N THR A 361 -5.37 -26.71 -13.51
CA THR A 361 -6.65 -27.03 -12.83
C THR A 361 -6.94 -26.04 -11.72
N GLU A 362 -8.11 -25.38 -11.77
CA GLU A 362 -8.58 -24.51 -10.70
C GLU A 362 -9.03 -25.35 -9.49
N LYS A 363 -8.53 -24.99 -8.32
CA LYS A 363 -8.80 -25.62 -7.02
C LYS A 363 -9.10 -24.56 -5.98
N THR A 364 -9.75 -24.99 -4.89
CA THR A 364 -10.08 -24.13 -3.75
C THR A 364 -9.65 -24.78 -2.44
N ALA A 365 -9.09 -24.01 -1.53
CA ALA A 365 -8.74 -24.46 -0.19
C ALA A 365 -9.11 -23.39 0.86
N TRP A 366 -9.56 -23.84 2.04
CA TRP A 366 -9.78 -22.98 3.19
C TRP A 366 -8.49 -22.89 4.01
N VAL A 367 -7.96 -21.69 4.13
CA VAL A 367 -6.71 -21.41 4.85
C VAL A 367 -7.02 -20.65 6.12
N THR A 368 -6.60 -21.15 7.28
CA THR A 368 -6.64 -20.40 8.54
C THR A 368 -5.38 -19.54 8.64
N LEU A 369 -5.55 -18.22 8.67
CA LEU A 369 -4.44 -17.31 8.82
C LEU A 369 -3.82 -17.44 10.21
N LYS A 370 -2.49 -17.45 10.27
CA LYS A 370 -1.76 -17.55 11.55
C LYS A 370 -0.98 -16.27 11.84
N LYS A 371 -0.70 -16.04 13.12
CA LYS A 371 0.21 -14.96 13.52
C LYS A 371 1.63 -15.33 13.11
N ASN A 372 2.40 -14.34 12.63
CA ASN A 372 3.84 -14.51 12.53
C ASN A 372 4.43 -14.67 13.93
N ASN A 373 5.17 -15.73 14.14
CA ASN A 373 5.89 -15.96 15.40
C ASN A 373 7.39 -15.79 15.24
N THR A 374 7.87 -15.40 14.04
CA THR A 374 9.30 -15.26 13.76
C THR A 374 9.58 -13.98 12.97
N THR A 375 10.68 -13.31 13.26
CA THR A 375 11.16 -12.14 12.49
C THR A 375 12.68 -12.16 12.39
N GLN A 376 13.24 -11.27 11.56
CA GLN A 376 14.69 -11.05 11.48
C GLN A 376 15.04 -9.64 11.99
N PHE A 377 16.04 -9.56 12.84
CA PHE A 377 16.55 -8.30 13.37
C PHE A 377 18.06 -8.41 13.60
N LEU A 378 18.85 -7.50 13.02
CA LEU A 378 20.32 -7.48 13.12
C LEU A 378 21.00 -8.83 12.81
N GLY A 379 20.48 -9.57 11.83
CA GLY A 379 21.00 -10.90 11.46
C GLY A 379 20.64 -12.02 12.45
N MET A 380 19.79 -11.74 13.43
CA MET A 380 19.18 -12.73 14.32
C MET A 380 17.83 -13.18 13.74
N TYR A 381 17.56 -14.47 13.76
CA TYR A 381 16.23 -15.05 13.54
C TYR A 381 15.55 -15.19 14.90
N LEU A 382 14.49 -14.44 15.08
CA LEU A 382 13.81 -14.27 16.36
C LEU A 382 12.45 -14.95 16.35
N LYS A 383 12.03 -15.50 17.49
CA LYS A 383 10.66 -16.01 17.67
C LYS A 383 10.09 -15.54 19.00
N ASN A 384 8.76 -15.42 19.08
CA ASN A 384 8.06 -15.24 20.33
C ASN A 384 8.28 -16.46 21.24
N LEU A 385 8.36 -16.24 22.56
CA LEU A 385 8.45 -17.30 23.55
C LEU A 385 7.21 -18.20 23.48
N ASP A 386 7.39 -19.48 23.19
CA ASP A 386 6.33 -20.47 23.34
C ASP A 386 6.13 -20.87 24.82
N PRO A 387 5.07 -21.61 25.18
CA PRO A 387 4.83 -21.99 26.57
C PRO A 387 6.01 -22.72 27.26
N LYS A 388 6.77 -23.51 26.50
CA LYS A 388 7.94 -24.23 26.99
C LYS A 388 9.13 -23.27 27.20
N ASP A 389 9.31 -22.31 26.28
CA ASP A 389 10.34 -21.28 26.45
C ASP A 389 10.05 -20.42 27.69
N LYS A 390 8.77 -20.01 27.90
CA LYS A 390 8.34 -19.24 29.07
C LYS A 390 8.64 -19.96 30.39
N GLU A 391 8.35 -21.24 30.45
CA GLU A 391 8.66 -22.07 31.59
C GLU A 391 10.18 -22.22 31.81
N THR A 392 10.94 -22.41 30.71
CA THR A 392 12.41 -22.60 30.76
C THR A 392 13.14 -21.37 31.29
N PHE A 393 12.70 -20.17 30.90
CA PHE A 393 13.36 -18.90 31.25
C PHE A 393 12.70 -18.19 32.42
N ASP A 394 11.59 -18.72 32.97
CA ASP A 394 10.76 -18.07 33.99
C ASP A 394 10.35 -16.64 33.57
N LEU A 395 9.84 -16.51 32.31
CA LEU A 395 9.46 -15.25 31.69
C LEU A 395 8.07 -15.36 31.09
N ASP A 396 7.27 -14.30 31.27
CA ASP A 396 5.99 -14.16 30.59
C ASP A 396 6.13 -13.53 29.19
N GLU A 397 7.14 -12.67 29.02
CA GLU A 397 7.36 -11.83 27.83
C GLU A 397 8.83 -11.89 27.40
N GLY A 398 9.11 -11.64 26.12
CA GLY A 398 10.45 -11.61 25.55
C GLY A 398 10.53 -12.32 24.21
N VAL A 399 11.67 -12.23 23.53
CA VAL A 399 11.87 -12.76 22.19
C VAL A 399 13.14 -13.62 22.15
N LEU A 400 12.98 -14.89 21.75
CA LEU A 400 14.05 -15.87 21.69
C LEU A 400 14.84 -15.79 20.40
N ILE A 401 16.16 -15.82 20.46
CA ILE A 401 17.04 -16.00 19.31
C ILE A 401 17.02 -17.47 18.89
N GLN A 402 16.36 -17.76 17.76
CA GLN A 402 16.24 -19.12 17.20
C GLN A 402 17.46 -19.50 16.36
N ASP A 403 18.03 -18.55 15.64
CA ASP A 403 19.26 -18.69 14.85
C ASP A 403 19.94 -17.32 14.71
N MET A 404 21.23 -17.29 14.46
CA MET A 404 21.96 -16.04 14.37
C MET A 404 23.06 -16.10 13.31
N ARG A 405 23.14 -15.02 12.49
CA ARG A 405 24.17 -14.81 11.46
C ARG A 405 24.84 -13.45 11.65
N ASN A 406 25.19 -13.11 12.90
CA ASN A 406 25.82 -11.83 13.23
C ASN A 406 27.10 -12.07 14.04
N ASP A 407 28.24 -12.03 13.37
CA ASP A 407 29.57 -12.23 13.96
C ASP A 407 29.92 -11.19 15.03
N MET A 408 29.38 -9.98 14.95
CA MET A 408 29.60 -8.93 15.93
C MET A 408 28.95 -9.28 17.27
N LEU A 409 27.67 -9.62 17.27
CA LEU A 409 26.93 -10.00 18.47
C LEU A 409 27.50 -11.27 19.07
N PHE A 410 27.94 -12.24 18.22
CA PHE A 410 28.58 -13.45 18.69
C PHE A 410 29.87 -13.17 19.49
N ARG A 411 30.70 -12.18 19.09
CA ARG A 411 31.88 -11.75 19.85
C ARG A 411 31.56 -11.17 21.22
N TYR A 412 30.36 -10.65 21.41
CA TYR A 412 29.86 -10.20 22.70
C TYR A 412 29.15 -11.31 23.52
N GLY A 413 29.27 -12.56 23.08
CA GLY A 413 28.72 -13.71 23.79
C GLY A 413 27.19 -13.84 23.67
N ILE A 414 26.62 -13.26 22.63
CA ILE A 414 25.21 -13.45 22.28
C ILE A 414 25.12 -14.60 21.30
N GLU A 415 24.28 -15.58 21.60
CA GLU A 415 24.17 -16.83 20.87
C GLU A 415 22.70 -17.24 20.70
N THR A 416 22.47 -18.22 19.85
CA THR A 416 21.21 -18.94 19.75
C THR A 416 20.76 -19.43 21.13
N GLY A 417 19.50 -19.22 21.47
CA GLY A 417 18.95 -19.55 22.77
C GLY A 417 18.97 -18.39 23.78
N ASN A 418 19.57 -17.24 23.46
CA ASN A 418 19.41 -16.04 24.28
C ASN A 418 18.03 -15.39 24.02
N VAL A 419 17.52 -14.68 25.02
CA VAL A 419 16.23 -13.97 24.95
C VAL A 419 16.47 -12.46 24.99
N ILE A 420 15.87 -11.72 24.06
CA ILE A 420 15.83 -10.25 24.10
C ILE A 420 14.76 -9.83 25.10
N LEU A 421 15.15 -9.02 26.11
CA LEU A 421 14.26 -8.50 27.15
C LEU A 421 13.90 -7.03 26.95
N GLU A 422 14.87 -6.22 26.48
CA GLU A 422 14.69 -4.77 26.32
C GLU A 422 15.46 -4.29 25.08
N ILE A 423 14.88 -3.30 24.39
CA ILE A 423 15.58 -2.51 23.36
C ILE A 423 15.40 -1.03 23.71
N ASN A 424 16.50 -0.25 23.68
CA ASN A 424 16.53 1.15 24.07
C ASN A 424 15.99 1.45 25.49
N GLY A 425 16.02 0.43 26.39
CA GLY A 425 15.48 0.52 27.76
C GLY A 425 13.98 0.24 27.86
N GLU A 426 13.30 -0.02 26.76
CA GLU A 426 11.90 -0.44 26.73
C GLU A 426 11.79 -1.96 26.70
N LYS A 427 10.87 -2.52 27.52
CA LYS A 427 10.63 -3.97 27.56
C LYS A 427 10.03 -4.46 26.24
N ILE A 428 10.57 -5.55 25.74
CA ILE A 428 10.10 -6.24 24.54
C ILE A 428 9.22 -7.41 24.95
N LYS A 429 7.97 -7.41 24.51
CA LYS A 429 6.98 -8.46 24.79
C LYS A 429 6.95 -9.51 23.69
N ASP A 430 7.05 -9.07 22.44
CA ASP A 430 6.93 -9.90 21.25
C ASP A 430 7.71 -9.33 20.06
N ILE A 431 7.74 -10.09 18.96
CA ILE A 431 8.44 -9.71 17.74
C ILE A 431 7.80 -8.51 17.03
N ASP A 432 6.51 -8.23 17.22
CA ASP A 432 5.82 -7.11 16.57
C ASP A 432 6.44 -5.78 17.03
N GLN A 433 6.85 -5.69 18.30
CA GLN A 433 7.56 -4.51 18.84
C GLN A 433 8.96 -4.36 18.22
N ILE A 434 9.64 -5.48 17.93
CA ILE A 434 10.97 -5.44 17.30
C ILE A 434 10.86 -4.99 15.84
N GLU A 435 9.84 -5.42 15.11
CA GLU A 435 9.58 -5.01 13.72
C GLU A 435 9.32 -3.51 13.59
N ALA A 436 8.83 -2.87 14.65
CA ALA A 436 8.56 -1.43 14.69
C ALA A 436 9.80 -0.57 15.01
N ILE A 437 10.95 -1.18 15.34
CA ILE A 437 12.15 -0.45 15.75
C ILE A 437 12.88 0.08 14.51
N ASP A 438 13.13 1.39 14.51
CA ASP A 438 14.04 2.01 13.57
C ASP A 438 15.49 1.72 13.98
N LEU A 439 16.25 1.08 13.08
CA LEU A 439 17.66 0.73 13.31
C LEU A 439 18.55 1.95 13.57
N ASP A 440 18.22 3.09 12.99
CA ASP A 440 18.97 4.35 13.21
C ASP A 440 18.75 4.91 14.62
N SER A 441 17.67 4.51 15.29
CA SER A 441 17.36 4.90 16.68
C SER A 441 17.90 3.91 17.72
N LEU A 442 18.55 2.82 17.29
CA LEU A 442 19.00 1.75 18.17
C LEU A 442 20.18 2.20 19.03
N THR A 443 19.99 2.21 20.35
CA THR A 443 21.01 2.59 21.34
C THR A 443 21.48 1.43 22.21
N SER A 444 20.61 0.49 22.57
CA SER A 444 21.01 -0.65 23.39
C SER A 444 20.01 -1.81 23.28
N ILE A 445 20.53 -3.03 23.52
CA ILE A 445 19.72 -4.26 23.67
C ILE A 445 20.13 -4.98 24.94
N LEU A 446 19.16 -5.42 25.74
CA LEU A 446 19.37 -6.28 26.92
C LEU A 446 18.97 -7.71 26.58
N PHE A 447 19.92 -8.62 26.74
CA PHE A 447 19.75 -10.05 26.52
C PHE A 447 19.72 -10.80 27.83
N LEU A 448 18.98 -11.92 27.91
CA LEU A 448 19.05 -12.94 28.91
C LEU A 448 19.67 -14.20 28.32
N LYS A 449 20.74 -14.70 28.93
CA LYS A 449 21.39 -15.95 28.52
C LYS A 449 20.70 -17.17 29.16
N PRO A 450 20.83 -18.38 28.62
CA PRO A 450 20.24 -19.57 29.21
C PRO A 450 20.73 -19.89 30.64
N ASN A 451 21.90 -19.36 31.05
CA ASN A 451 22.44 -19.49 32.40
C ASN A 451 21.86 -18.47 33.39
N GLY A 452 20.91 -17.60 32.96
CA GLY A 452 20.31 -16.56 33.80
C GLY A 452 21.09 -15.25 33.83
N GLU A 453 22.26 -15.17 33.19
CA GLU A 453 23.06 -13.94 33.10
C GLU A 453 22.40 -12.93 32.13
N ARG A 454 22.44 -11.63 32.50
CA ARG A 454 21.93 -10.54 31.68
C ARG A 454 23.09 -9.76 31.07
N GLU A 455 23.09 -9.58 29.78
CA GLU A 455 24.10 -8.85 29.02
C GLU A 455 23.45 -7.66 28.26
N ARG A 456 23.99 -6.44 28.46
CA ARG A 456 23.52 -5.25 27.75
C ARG A 456 24.56 -4.79 26.75
N ILE A 457 24.18 -4.79 25.47
CA ILE A 457 25.00 -4.24 24.38
C ILE A 457 24.55 -2.81 24.10
N VAL A 458 25.52 -1.88 24.03
CA VAL A 458 25.28 -0.47 23.71
C VAL A 458 25.87 -0.20 22.33
N PHE A 459 25.04 0.32 21.43
CA PHE A 459 25.43 0.74 20.09
C PHE A 459 25.80 2.25 20.12
N ARG A 460 26.87 2.63 19.41
CA ARG A 460 27.39 4.00 19.36
C ARG A 460 27.40 4.51 17.94
#